data_a23061a4aadb672a5f3ca3e8c7089974
#
_entry.id   a23061a4aadb672a5f3ca3e8c7089974
#
_cell.length_a   1.000
_cell.length_b   1.000
_cell.length_c   1.000
_cell.angle_alpha   90.00
_cell.angle_beta   90.00
_cell.angle_gamma   90.00
#
_symmetry.space_group_name_H-M   'P 1'
#
loop_
_entity.id
_entity.type
_entity.pdbx_description
1 polymer ?
#
loop_
_entity_poly.entity_id
_entity_poly.type
_entity_poly.pdbx_seq_one_letter_code
_entity_poly.pdbx_strand_id
1 'polypeptide(L)'
;MTNEDAWLHRYSILVAYCVLLVLIAGAVVTSLERPISPVPSAPSTPVAISFESWHRLGAIFVAVLIAGLAVWLARAGKDHRLRQVGWIVLSIFVMEGLLGMALGSPSPLGDILHALIGPISFASAASINVFTSERWKRGPNFVEDSWRPPLRKLAFFLPAIVTLQIVLGAAFRYRAASVIWHILNAMIVLLSILIVCVFLVRQFPEHPSLRPAAIALGGITAVQVFLGFTTFVMLLLFPESSPAVIFVSVVHVATGALTLAATVSLAAEIRRNVVDVRSLTGQ
;
A
#
# COMPACT_ATOMS: atom_id res chain seq x y z
N MET A 1 8.90 8.39 25.53
CA MET A 1 9.59 7.46 24.61
C MET A 1 11.04 7.34 25.04
N THR A 2 11.58 6.13 25.19
CA THR A 2 13.03 5.95 25.41
C THR A 2 13.79 6.32 24.14
N ASN A 3 15.10 6.59 24.24
CA ASN A 3 15.92 6.84 23.04
C ASN A 3 15.87 5.66 22.06
N GLU A 4 15.87 4.43 22.57
CA GLU A 4 15.75 3.21 21.78
C GLU A 4 14.44 3.16 20.97
N ASP A 5 13.33 3.53 21.60
CA ASP A 5 12.02 3.57 20.94
C ASP A 5 11.98 4.60 19.81
N ALA A 6 12.63 5.77 19.99
CA ALA A 6 12.70 6.80 18.96
C ALA A 6 13.52 6.33 17.76
N TRP A 7 14.64 5.65 18.01
CA TRP A 7 15.47 5.09 16.94
C TRP A 7 14.76 3.96 16.19
N LEU A 8 14.07 3.07 16.91
CA LEU A 8 13.28 2.00 16.28
C LEU A 8 12.19 2.57 15.37
N HIS A 9 11.49 3.61 15.82
CA HIS A 9 10.47 4.28 14.99
C HIS A 9 11.09 4.92 13.75
N ARG A 10 12.19 5.65 13.88
CA ARG A 10 12.90 6.25 12.74
C ARG A 10 13.40 5.19 11.75
N TYR A 11 13.91 4.09 12.25
CA TYR A 11 14.37 2.97 11.43
C TYR A 11 13.19 2.31 10.68
N SER A 12 12.05 2.12 11.33
CA SER A 12 10.86 1.59 10.65
C SER A 12 10.35 2.51 9.53
N ILE A 13 10.43 3.85 9.72
CA ILE A 13 10.10 4.82 8.67
C ILE A 13 11.09 4.68 7.49
N LEU A 14 12.38 4.59 7.76
CA LEU A 14 13.40 4.39 6.73
C LEU A 14 13.12 3.11 5.92
N VAL A 15 12.83 2.00 6.61
CA VAL A 15 12.50 0.72 5.96
C VAL A 15 11.29 0.87 5.05
N ALA A 16 10.18 1.45 5.51
CA ALA A 16 9.00 1.65 4.70
C ALA A 16 9.29 2.55 3.47
N TYR A 17 10.07 3.61 3.64
CA TYR A 17 10.48 4.46 2.53
C TYR A 17 11.32 3.69 1.49
N CYS A 18 12.27 2.86 1.94
CA CYS A 18 13.08 2.03 1.03
C CYS A 18 12.23 0.99 0.29
N VAL A 19 11.22 0.37 0.96
CA VAL A 19 10.26 -0.53 0.28
C VAL A 19 9.50 0.20 -0.81
N LEU A 20 9.03 1.44 -0.55
CA LEU A 20 8.34 2.26 -1.56
C LEU A 20 9.25 2.59 -2.75
N LEU A 21 10.52 2.91 -2.51
CA LEU A 21 11.49 3.17 -3.60
C LEU A 21 11.71 1.95 -4.49
N VAL A 22 11.83 0.75 -3.90
CA VAL A 22 11.95 -0.50 -4.66
C VAL A 22 10.69 -0.78 -5.47
N LEU A 23 9.50 -0.53 -4.90
CA LEU A 23 8.22 -0.64 -5.62
C LEU A 23 8.17 0.32 -6.82
N ILE A 24 8.59 1.57 -6.64
CA ILE A 24 8.67 2.57 -7.72
C ILE A 24 9.63 2.10 -8.82
N ALA A 25 10.81 1.59 -8.44
CA ALA A 25 11.79 1.05 -9.40
C ALA A 25 11.19 -0.12 -10.19
N GLY A 26 10.46 -1.04 -9.54
CA GLY A 26 9.74 -2.14 -10.20
C GLY A 26 8.65 -1.64 -11.15
N ALA A 27 7.91 -0.60 -10.79
CA ALA A 27 6.91 0.01 -11.65
C ALA A 27 7.55 0.66 -12.90
N VAL A 28 8.74 1.23 -12.78
CA VAL A 28 9.53 1.74 -13.94
C VAL A 28 9.93 0.59 -14.85
N VAL A 29 10.50 -0.49 -14.29
CA VAL A 29 10.88 -1.69 -15.07
C VAL A 29 9.67 -2.22 -15.85
N THR A 30 8.53 -2.43 -15.17
CA THR A 30 7.30 -2.89 -15.82
C THR A 30 6.85 -1.95 -16.94
N SER A 31 6.97 -0.65 -16.75
CA SER A 31 6.55 0.35 -17.75
C SER A 31 7.47 0.40 -18.97
N LEU A 32 8.75 0.07 -18.79
CA LEU A 32 9.75 0.05 -19.89
C LEU A 32 9.72 -1.26 -20.69
N GLU A 33 9.47 -2.40 -20.03
CA GLU A 33 9.66 -3.73 -20.63
C GLU A 33 8.37 -4.39 -21.10
N ARG A 34 7.22 -4.00 -20.54
CA ARG A 34 5.94 -4.69 -20.77
C ARG A 34 4.85 -3.71 -21.19
N PRO A 35 4.83 -3.30 -22.47
CA PRO A 35 3.76 -2.43 -22.97
C PRO A 35 2.40 -3.13 -22.93
N ILE A 36 1.33 -2.37 -22.69
CA ILE A 36 -0.06 -2.85 -22.73
C ILE A 36 -0.48 -3.16 -24.20
N SER A 37 0.11 -2.48 -25.16
CA SER A 37 -0.17 -2.68 -26.60
C SER A 37 0.42 -4.00 -27.13
N PRO A 38 -0.25 -4.72 -28.08
CA PRO A 38 0.22 -5.97 -28.66
C PRO A 38 1.39 -5.81 -29.65
N VAL A 39 2.16 -4.75 -29.57
CA VAL A 39 3.38 -4.57 -30.37
C VAL A 39 4.41 -5.60 -29.90
N PRO A 40 5.12 -6.31 -30.82
CA PRO A 40 6.23 -7.17 -30.43
C PRO A 40 7.19 -6.39 -29.54
N SER A 41 7.53 -6.95 -28.39
CA SER A 41 8.47 -6.33 -27.46
C SER A 41 9.79 -6.05 -28.19
N ALA A 42 10.17 -4.78 -28.27
CA ALA A 42 11.52 -4.43 -28.70
C ALA A 42 12.51 -5.10 -27.75
N PRO A 43 13.71 -5.46 -28.22
CA PRO A 43 14.75 -5.99 -27.34
C PRO A 43 14.99 -5.00 -26.19
N SER A 44 15.21 -5.55 -24.98
CA SER A 44 15.41 -4.76 -23.77
C SER A 44 16.44 -3.66 -24.00
N THR A 45 16.07 -2.43 -23.74
CA THR A 45 17.00 -1.30 -23.92
C THR A 45 18.06 -1.33 -22.80
N PRO A 46 19.27 -0.80 -23.02
CA PRO A 46 20.29 -0.69 -21.96
C PRO A 46 19.75 0.01 -20.70
N VAL A 47 18.84 0.97 -20.88
CA VAL A 47 18.17 1.70 -19.77
C VAL A 47 17.27 0.75 -18.97
N ALA A 48 16.46 -0.08 -19.63
CA ALA A 48 15.60 -1.05 -18.96
C ALA A 48 16.42 -2.07 -18.16
N ILE A 49 17.49 -2.62 -18.72
CA ILE A 49 18.41 -3.54 -18.04
C ILE A 49 19.04 -2.88 -16.79
N SER A 50 19.38 -1.59 -16.86
CA SER A 50 19.90 -0.85 -15.70
C SER A 50 18.85 -0.74 -14.60
N PHE A 51 17.60 -0.37 -14.91
CA PHE A 51 16.53 -0.26 -13.92
C PHE A 51 16.17 -1.62 -13.30
N GLU A 52 16.16 -2.69 -14.08
CA GLU A 52 15.96 -4.06 -13.54
C GLU A 52 17.05 -4.41 -12.53
N SER A 53 18.32 -4.15 -12.87
CA SER A 53 19.46 -4.42 -11.98
C SER A 53 19.35 -3.61 -10.69
N TRP A 54 19.01 -2.31 -10.76
CA TRP A 54 18.81 -1.46 -9.58
C TRP A 54 17.63 -1.92 -8.74
N HIS A 55 16.51 -2.34 -9.36
CA HIS A 55 15.36 -2.91 -8.65
C HIS A 55 15.76 -4.17 -7.87
N ARG A 56 16.48 -5.11 -8.48
CA ARG A 56 16.95 -6.36 -7.84
C ARG A 56 17.92 -6.10 -6.70
N LEU A 57 18.92 -5.25 -6.91
CA LEU A 57 19.88 -4.88 -5.87
C LEU A 57 19.20 -4.13 -4.72
N GLY A 58 18.29 -3.21 -5.04
CA GLY A 58 17.47 -2.50 -4.07
C GLY A 58 16.61 -3.45 -3.23
N ALA A 59 16.00 -4.46 -3.86
CA ALA A 59 15.21 -5.46 -3.16
C ALA A 59 16.06 -6.28 -2.16
N ILE A 60 17.26 -6.69 -2.56
CA ILE A 60 18.19 -7.41 -1.66
C ILE A 60 18.57 -6.51 -0.47
N PHE A 61 18.94 -5.25 -0.74
CA PHE A 61 19.28 -4.29 0.31
C PHE A 61 18.13 -4.09 1.29
N VAL A 62 16.91 -3.91 0.77
CA VAL A 62 15.72 -3.72 1.61
C VAL A 62 15.37 -4.98 2.40
N ALA A 63 15.58 -6.18 1.83
CA ALA A 63 15.41 -7.43 2.58
C ALA A 63 16.32 -7.47 3.83
N VAL A 64 17.57 -7.03 3.71
CA VAL A 64 18.50 -6.93 4.85
C VAL A 64 18.01 -5.91 5.89
N LEU A 65 17.49 -4.75 5.45
CA LEU A 65 16.92 -3.76 6.37
C LEU A 65 15.68 -4.30 7.10
N ILE A 66 14.77 -4.99 6.41
CA ILE A 66 13.59 -5.61 7.01
C ILE A 66 14.00 -6.70 8.00
N ALA A 67 15.00 -7.54 7.66
CA ALA A 67 15.52 -8.57 8.55
C ALA A 67 16.12 -7.92 9.82
N GLY A 68 16.89 -6.84 9.68
CA GLY A 68 17.40 -6.04 10.80
C GLY A 68 16.26 -5.51 11.68
N LEU A 69 15.19 -4.98 11.07
CA LEU A 69 14.01 -4.51 11.78
C LEU A 69 13.30 -5.64 12.56
N ALA A 70 13.09 -6.79 11.93
CA ALA A 70 12.45 -7.95 12.56
C ALA A 70 13.26 -8.46 13.77
N VAL A 71 14.59 -8.56 13.60
CA VAL A 71 15.50 -8.94 14.70
C VAL A 71 15.49 -7.92 15.82
N TRP A 72 15.48 -6.61 15.51
CA TRP A 72 15.40 -5.56 16.52
C TRP A 72 14.10 -5.64 17.31
N LEU A 73 12.97 -5.77 16.63
CA LEU A 73 11.66 -5.95 17.28
C LEU A 73 11.62 -7.23 18.15
N ALA A 74 12.31 -8.29 17.74
CA ALA A 74 12.42 -9.52 18.53
C ALA A 74 13.27 -9.36 19.81
N ARG A 75 14.37 -8.62 19.72
CA ARG A 75 15.31 -8.42 20.84
C ARG A 75 14.88 -7.35 21.83
N ALA A 76 14.21 -6.31 21.38
CA ALA A 76 13.82 -5.17 22.22
C ALA A 76 12.75 -5.52 23.28
N GLY A 77 12.41 -6.79 23.49
CA GLY A 77 11.42 -7.23 24.47
C GLY A 77 10.02 -6.66 24.29
N LYS A 78 9.72 -6.18 23.07
CA LYS A 78 8.46 -5.53 22.74
C LYS A 78 7.28 -6.51 22.77
N ASP A 79 6.07 -5.96 22.70
CA ASP A 79 4.84 -6.73 22.62
C ASP A 79 4.97 -7.88 21.58
N HIS A 80 4.55 -9.07 21.99
CA HIS A 80 4.55 -10.28 21.15
C HIS A 80 3.91 -10.03 19.76
N ARG A 81 2.86 -9.21 19.69
CA ARG A 81 2.18 -8.85 18.43
C ARG A 81 3.10 -8.07 17.50
N LEU A 82 3.82 -7.08 18.04
CA LEU A 82 4.73 -6.27 17.21
C LEU A 82 5.90 -7.11 16.67
N ARG A 83 6.41 -8.05 17.46
CA ARG A 83 7.41 -9.02 17.02
C ARG A 83 6.88 -9.92 15.91
N GLN A 84 5.64 -10.42 16.03
CA GLN A 84 5.00 -11.22 14.97
C GLN A 84 4.84 -10.43 13.68
N VAL A 85 4.40 -9.17 13.77
CA VAL A 85 4.27 -8.29 12.59
C VAL A 85 5.61 -8.13 11.88
N GLY A 86 6.72 -7.95 12.61
CA GLY A 86 8.06 -7.87 12.01
C GLY A 86 8.43 -9.10 11.19
N TRP A 87 8.19 -10.29 11.71
CA TRP A 87 8.44 -11.55 10.98
C TRP A 87 7.49 -11.76 9.81
N ILE A 88 6.22 -11.37 9.94
CA ILE A 88 5.24 -11.42 8.84
C ILE A 88 5.68 -10.51 7.68
N VAL A 89 6.10 -9.28 7.98
CA VAL A 89 6.60 -8.34 6.95
C VAL A 89 7.82 -8.91 6.24
N LEU A 90 8.78 -9.49 6.98
CA LEU A 90 9.93 -10.14 6.38
C LEU A 90 9.51 -11.32 5.48
N SER A 91 8.60 -12.17 5.93
CA SER A 91 8.12 -13.33 5.16
C SER A 91 7.42 -12.89 3.86
N ILE A 92 6.56 -11.86 3.91
CA ILE A 92 5.88 -11.33 2.73
C ILE A 92 6.91 -10.79 1.73
N PHE A 93 7.90 -10.03 2.21
CA PHE A 93 8.91 -9.42 1.35
C PHE A 93 9.84 -10.47 0.71
N VAL A 94 10.24 -11.50 1.46
CA VAL A 94 11.02 -12.63 0.93
C VAL A 94 10.22 -13.41 -0.12
N MET A 95 8.94 -13.67 0.15
CA MET A 95 8.04 -14.33 -0.82
C MET A 95 7.91 -13.52 -2.10
N GLU A 96 7.81 -12.20 -2.02
CA GLU A 96 7.79 -11.29 -3.16
C GLU A 96 9.07 -11.38 -3.99
N GLY A 97 10.23 -11.36 -3.33
CA GLY A 97 11.53 -11.51 -3.99
C GLY A 97 11.68 -12.87 -4.68
N LEU A 98 11.26 -13.95 -4.04
CA LEU A 98 11.26 -15.31 -4.63
C LEU A 98 10.33 -15.38 -5.85
N LEU A 99 9.14 -14.79 -5.76
CA LEU A 99 8.21 -14.71 -6.88
C LEU A 99 8.82 -13.93 -8.05
N GLY A 100 9.43 -12.76 -7.79
CA GLY A 100 10.11 -11.95 -8.80
C GLY A 100 11.27 -12.71 -9.50
N MET A 101 12.00 -13.57 -8.77
CA MET A 101 13.04 -14.43 -9.36
C MET A 101 12.47 -15.60 -10.17
N ALA A 102 11.34 -16.16 -9.73
CA ALA A 102 10.70 -17.31 -10.40
C ALA A 102 10.02 -16.90 -11.73
N LEU A 103 9.78 -15.61 -11.98
CA LEU A 103 9.15 -15.08 -13.19
C LEU A 103 10.09 -15.03 -14.42
N GLY A 104 11.13 -15.86 -14.45
CA GLY A 104 12.00 -16.02 -15.63
C GLY A 104 11.25 -16.45 -16.92
N SER A 105 10.02 -16.95 -16.80
CA SER A 105 9.08 -17.12 -17.92
C SER A 105 7.84 -16.25 -17.69
N PRO A 106 7.42 -15.44 -18.67
CA PRO A 106 6.26 -14.56 -18.55
C PRO A 106 5.00 -15.35 -18.22
N SER A 107 4.39 -15.07 -17.08
CA SER A 107 3.12 -15.65 -16.65
C SER A 107 2.22 -14.51 -16.18
N PRO A 108 1.08 -14.22 -16.84
CA PRO A 108 0.18 -13.14 -16.43
C PRO A 108 -0.23 -13.24 -14.95
N LEU A 109 -0.46 -14.45 -14.46
CA LEU A 109 -0.81 -14.68 -13.06
C LEU A 109 0.35 -14.35 -12.12
N GLY A 110 1.57 -14.80 -12.44
CA GLY A 110 2.77 -14.51 -11.66
C GLY A 110 3.05 -13.00 -11.60
N ASP A 111 2.93 -12.32 -12.73
CA ASP A 111 3.13 -10.88 -12.84
C ASP A 111 2.07 -10.09 -12.03
N ILE A 112 0.81 -10.52 -12.06
CA ILE A 112 -0.27 -9.93 -11.26
C ILE A 112 -0.01 -10.15 -9.76
N LEU A 113 0.43 -11.35 -9.36
CA LEU A 113 0.74 -11.65 -7.96
C LEU A 113 1.92 -10.82 -7.46
N HIS A 114 2.99 -10.70 -8.24
CA HIS A 114 4.14 -9.85 -7.90
C HIS A 114 3.72 -8.37 -7.77
N ALA A 115 2.96 -7.85 -8.73
CA ALA A 115 2.43 -6.49 -8.70
C ALA A 115 1.45 -6.23 -7.52
N LEU A 116 0.81 -7.27 -6.98
CA LEU A 116 -0.04 -7.19 -5.80
C LEU A 116 0.74 -7.24 -4.50
N ILE A 117 1.73 -8.15 -4.40
CA ILE A 117 2.47 -8.38 -3.15
C ILE A 117 3.34 -7.16 -2.80
N GLY A 118 3.88 -6.44 -3.78
CA GLY A 118 4.66 -5.22 -3.56
C GLY A 118 3.93 -4.16 -2.73
N PRO A 119 2.74 -3.69 -3.13
CA PRO A 119 1.93 -2.78 -2.32
C PRO A 119 1.53 -3.35 -0.95
N ILE A 120 1.29 -4.67 -0.83
CA ILE A 120 1.02 -5.33 0.46
C ILE A 120 2.26 -5.31 1.35
N SER A 121 3.45 -5.60 0.80
CA SER A 121 4.73 -5.49 1.51
C SER A 121 4.95 -4.07 2.04
N PHE A 122 4.70 -3.05 1.21
CA PHE A 122 4.80 -1.66 1.62
C PHE A 122 3.78 -1.29 2.71
N ALA A 123 2.51 -1.63 2.56
CA ALA A 123 1.47 -1.36 3.55
C ALA A 123 1.76 -2.05 4.89
N SER A 124 2.30 -3.27 4.84
CA SER A 124 2.70 -4.03 6.03
C SER A 124 3.89 -3.38 6.74
N ALA A 125 4.92 -2.94 6.02
CA ALA A 125 6.06 -2.20 6.57
C ALA A 125 5.61 -0.84 7.17
N ALA A 126 4.73 -0.11 6.46
CA ALA A 126 4.15 1.14 6.95
C ALA A 126 3.32 0.95 8.23
N SER A 127 2.68 -0.20 8.42
CA SER A 127 1.94 -0.50 9.66
C SER A 127 2.85 -0.53 10.90
N ILE A 128 4.11 -0.95 10.76
CA ILE A 128 5.09 -0.91 11.86
C ILE A 128 5.33 0.53 12.31
N ASN A 129 5.31 1.51 11.40
CA ASN A 129 5.47 2.93 11.74
C ASN A 129 4.31 3.40 12.63
N VAL A 130 3.08 2.96 12.35
CA VAL A 130 1.92 3.28 13.19
C VAL A 130 2.11 2.68 14.59
N PHE A 131 2.45 1.39 14.67
CA PHE A 131 2.56 0.67 15.93
C PHE A 131 3.75 1.09 16.79
N THR A 132 4.81 1.63 16.19
CA THR A 132 5.99 2.15 16.92
C THR A 132 5.86 3.63 17.27
N SER A 133 4.86 4.34 16.75
CA SER A 133 4.68 5.78 16.94
C SER A 133 4.37 6.14 18.40
N GLU A 134 4.75 7.37 18.80
CA GLU A 134 4.41 7.90 20.15
C GLU A 134 2.89 7.91 20.38
N ARG A 135 2.12 8.26 19.36
CA ARG A 135 0.67 8.28 19.43
C ARG A 135 0.11 6.90 19.78
N TRP A 136 0.63 5.87 19.15
CA TRP A 136 0.23 4.49 19.45
C TRP A 136 0.61 4.10 20.89
N LYS A 137 1.76 4.49 21.39
CA LYS A 137 2.23 4.18 22.75
C LYS A 137 1.44 4.88 23.87
N ARG A 138 0.86 6.06 23.61
CA ARG A 138 0.03 6.78 24.60
C ARG A 138 -1.27 6.07 24.98
N GLY A 139 -1.65 5.03 24.25
CA GLY A 139 -2.90 4.31 24.49
C GLY A 139 -4.03 4.76 23.56
N PRO A 140 -5.20 4.06 23.58
CA PRO A 140 -6.36 4.41 22.79
C PRO A 140 -7.09 5.62 23.36
N ASN A 141 -7.67 6.43 22.46
CA ASN A 141 -8.69 7.43 22.78
C ASN A 141 -10.03 6.86 22.34
N PHE A 142 -10.79 6.28 23.27
CA PHE A 142 -12.01 5.58 22.94
C PHE A 142 -13.13 6.56 22.53
N VAL A 143 -13.80 6.22 21.43
CA VAL A 143 -15.01 6.88 20.94
C VAL A 143 -16.08 5.85 20.64
N GLU A 144 -17.34 6.22 20.87
CA GLU A 144 -18.48 5.33 20.64
C GLU A 144 -18.92 5.38 19.19
N ASP A 145 -19.22 4.20 18.64
CA ASP A 145 -19.74 4.02 17.27
C ASP A 145 -21.26 3.87 17.27
N SER A 146 -21.94 4.87 16.73
CA SER A 146 -23.38 4.84 16.48
C SER A 146 -23.76 4.48 15.03
N TRP A 147 -22.76 4.28 14.16
CA TRP A 147 -22.98 4.02 12.74
C TRP A 147 -23.49 2.62 12.43
N ARG A 148 -24.22 2.52 11.32
CA ARG A 148 -24.69 1.25 10.77
C ARG A 148 -24.39 1.20 9.27
N PRO A 149 -23.62 0.21 8.79
CA PRO A 149 -22.93 -0.87 9.54
C PRO A 149 -21.77 -0.33 10.42
N PRO A 150 -21.38 -1.07 11.50
CA PRO A 150 -20.33 -0.60 12.42
C PRO A 150 -19.02 -0.21 11.70
N LEU A 151 -18.40 0.89 12.12
CA LEU A 151 -17.14 1.37 11.55
C LEU A 151 -16.03 0.32 11.55
N ARG A 152 -15.99 -0.53 12.57
CA ARG A 152 -15.02 -1.64 12.63
C ARG A 152 -15.19 -2.64 11.49
N LYS A 153 -16.41 -2.87 11.00
CA LYS A 153 -16.66 -3.70 9.81
C LYS A 153 -16.20 -2.97 8.54
N LEU A 154 -16.56 -1.71 8.39
CA LEU A 154 -16.11 -0.89 7.26
C LEU A 154 -14.60 -0.78 7.20
N ALA A 155 -13.94 -0.62 8.36
CA ALA A 155 -12.49 -0.60 8.47
C ALA A 155 -11.81 -1.88 7.94
N PHE A 156 -12.47 -3.03 7.99
CA PHE A 156 -11.99 -4.27 7.39
C PHE A 156 -12.21 -4.31 5.87
N PHE A 157 -13.35 -3.79 5.41
CA PHE A 157 -13.69 -3.80 3.98
C PHE A 157 -12.84 -2.84 3.15
N LEU A 158 -12.45 -1.68 3.69
CA LEU A 158 -11.68 -0.69 2.92
C LEU A 158 -10.35 -1.24 2.38
N PRO A 159 -9.45 -1.84 3.18
CA PRO A 159 -8.24 -2.46 2.64
C PRO A 159 -8.54 -3.57 1.63
N ALA A 160 -9.61 -4.35 1.83
CA ALA A 160 -9.96 -5.45 0.92
C ALA A 160 -10.37 -4.93 -0.47
N ILE A 161 -11.24 -3.91 -0.54
CA ILE A 161 -11.65 -3.34 -1.84
C ILE A 161 -10.52 -2.56 -2.52
N VAL A 162 -9.60 -1.93 -1.77
CA VAL A 162 -8.40 -1.30 -2.33
C VAL A 162 -7.43 -2.36 -2.85
N THR A 163 -7.29 -3.49 -2.15
CA THR A 163 -6.51 -4.62 -2.64
C THR A 163 -7.09 -5.18 -3.94
N LEU A 164 -8.41 -5.35 -4.01
CA LEU A 164 -9.09 -5.73 -5.26
C LEU A 164 -8.84 -4.71 -6.38
N GLN A 165 -8.83 -3.41 -6.07
CA GLN A 165 -8.50 -2.36 -7.03
C GLN A 165 -7.10 -2.52 -7.62
N ILE A 166 -6.12 -2.88 -6.81
CA ILE A 166 -4.75 -3.15 -7.26
C ILE A 166 -4.71 -4.40 -8.15
N VAL A 167 -5.40 -5.47 -7.76
CA VAL A 167 -5.51 -6.70 -8.58
C VAL A 167 -6.11 -6.40 -9.95
N LEU A 168 -7.22 -5.63 -10.00
CA LEU A 168 -7.87 -5.28 -11.27
C LEU A 168 -7.00 -4.37 -12.13
N GLY A 169 -6.24 -3.46 -11.52
CA GLY A 169 -5.26 -2.63 -12.23
C GLY A 169 -4.11 -3.45 -12.81
N ALA A 170 -3.57 -4.38 -12.03
CA ALA A 170 -2.55 -5.32 -12.50
C ALA A 170 -3.09 -6.25 -13.59
N ALA A 171 -4.30 -6.79 -13.43
CA ALA A 171 -4.95 -7.63 -14.42
C ALA A 171 -5.16 -6.90 -15.75
N PHE A 172 -5.53 -5.62 -15.72
CA PHE A 172 -5.55 -4.77 -16.93
C PHE A 172 -4.15 -4.59 -17.50
N ARG A 173 -3.17 -4.25 -16.67
CA ARG A 173 -1.78 -4.02 -17.10
C ARG A 173 -1.17 -5.23 -17.80
N TYR A 174 -1.46 -6.43 -17.32
CA TYR A 174 -0.98 -7.71 -17.89
C TYR A 174 -1.99 -8.37 -18.82
N ARG A 175 -2.99 -7.63 -19.34
CA ARG A 175 -3.98 -8.07 -20.34
C ARG A 175 -4.84 -9.27 -19.93
N ALA A 176 -4.96 -9.51 -18.62
CA ALA A 176 -5.83 -10.56 -18.10
C ALA A 176 -7.29 -10.09 -17.91
N ALA A 177 -7.53 -8.76 -17.87
CA ALA A 177 -8.88 -8.20 -17.73
C ALA A 177 -9.05 -6.86 -18.47
N SER A 178 -10.30 -6.50 -18.75
CA SER A 178 -10.65 -5.18 -19.30
C SER A 178 -10.47 -4.09 -18.25
N VAL A 179 -10.04 -2.89 -18.68
CA VAL A 179 -9.94 -1.68 -17.84
C VAL A 179 -11.27 -1.32 -17.18
N ILE A 180 -12.40 -1.72 -17.75
CA ILE A 180 -13.72 -1.38 -17.22
C ILE A 180 -13.93 -1.88 -15.79
N TRP A 181 -13.41 -3.06 -15.46
CA TRP A 181 -13.50 -3.61 -14.11
C TRP A 181 -12.71 -2.79 -13.10
N HIS A 182 -11.53 -2.29 -13.50
CA HIS A 182 -10.73 -1.39 -12.69
C HIS A 182 -11.44 -0.06 -12.45
N ILE A 183 -12.08 0.51 -13.48
CA ILE A 183 -12.85 1.77 -13.37
C ILE A 183 -14.08 1.58 -12.48
N LEU A 184 -14.87 0.53 -12.69
CA LEU A 184 -16.06 0.27 -11.86
C LEU A 184 -15.72 0.08 -10.37
N ASN A 185 -14.68 -0.70 -10.10
CA ASN A 185 -14.24 -0.87 -8.70
C ASN A 185 -13.63 0.42 -8.14
N ALA A 186 -12.96 1.26 -8.94
CA ALA A 186 -12.45 2.55 -8.50
C ALA A 186 -13.56 3.47 -8.00
N MET A 187 -14.74 3.46 -8.63
CA MET A 187 -15.90 4.22 -8.16
C MET A 187 -16.39 3.73 -6.80
N ILE A 188 -16.42 2.41 -6.59
CA ILE A 188 -16.80 1.79 -5.29
C ILE A 188 -15.78 2.16 -4.22
N VAL A 189 -14.49 2.06 -4.52
CA VAL A 189 -13.39 2.45 -3.60
C VAL A 189 -13.50 3.91 -3.21
N LEU A 190 -13.62 4.81 -4.21
CA LEU A 190 -13.74 6.25 -3.99
C LEU A 190 -14.94 6.58 -3.08
N LEU A 191 -16.12 6.05 -3.41
CA LEU A 191 -17.32 6.30 -2.64
C LEU A 191 -17.20 5.77 -1.20
N SER A 192 -16.67 4.56 -1.03
CA SER A 192 -16.49 3.95 0.28
C SER A 192 -15.50 4.73 1.16
N ILE A 193 -14.37 5.15 0.60
CA ILE A 193 -13.37 5.96 1.32
C ILE A 193 -13.98 7.33 1.66
N LEU A 194 -14.65 7.98 0.72
CA LEU A 194 -15.27 9.29 0.93
C LEU A 194 -16.29 9.24 2.07
N ILE A 195 -17.18 8.25 2.07
CA ILE A 195 -18.18 8.06 3.11
C ILE A 195 -17.51 7.93 4.49
N VAL A 196 -16.52 7.05 4.63
CA VAL A 196 -15.82 6.83 5.90
C VAL A 196 -15.04 8.07 6.33
N CYS A 197 -14.32 8.73 5.42
CA CYS A 197 -13.53 9.91 5.75
C CYS A 197 -14.41 11.09 6.18
N VAL A 198 -15.48 11.37 5.44
CA VAL A 198 -16.43 12.46 5.79
C VAL A 198 -17.09 12.19 7.15
N PHE A 199 -17.49 10.94 7.39
CA PHE A 199 -18.05 10.57 8.68
C PHE A 199 -17.05 10.80 9.82
N LEU A 200 -15.83 10.28 9.72
CA LEU A 200 -14.81 10.40 10.77
C LEU A 200 -14.45 11.87 11.06
N VAL A 201 -14.32 12.70 10.01
CA VAL A 201 -13.99 14.10 10.16
C VAL A 201 -15.12 14.90 10.83
N ARG A 202 -16.39 14.58 10.52
CA ARG A 202 -17.55 15.28 11.09
C ARG A 202 -17.92 14.77 12.48
N GLN A 203 -17.88 13.47 12.70
CA GLN A 203 -18.29 12.85 13.95
C GLN A 203 -17.25 12.98 15.06
N PHE A 204 -15.96 12.96 14.68
CA PHE A 204 -14.84 12.98 15.64
C PHE A 204 -13.86 14.13 15.31
N PRO A 205 -14.30 15.40 15.31
CA PRO A 205 -13.50 16.55 14.83
C PRO A 205 -12.25 16.80 15.67
N GLU A 206 -12.27 16.45 16.96
CA GLU A 206 -11.15 16.67 17.88
C GLU A 206 -10.32 15.38 18.12
N HIS A 207 -10.67 14.26 17.49
CA HIS A 207 -9.95 13.00 17.73
C HIS A 207 -8.52 13.04 17.15
N PRO A 208 -7.48 12.83 17.98
CA PRO A 208 -6.08 13.11 17.61
C PRO A 208 -5.52 12.17 16.54
N SER A 209 -6.13 11.00 16.30
CA SER A 209 -5.65 10.05 15.28
C SER A 209 -6.66 9.81 14.15
N LEU A 210 -7.96 9.65 14.44
CA LEU A 210 -8.95 9.30 13.41
C LEU A 210 -9.13 10.43 12.38
N ARG A 211 -9.27 11.67 12.84
CA ARG A 211 -9.45 12.82 11.94
C ARG A 211 -8.26 13.03 11.00
N PRO A 212 -7.01 13.16 11.48
CA PRO A 212 -5.87 13.37 10.56
C PRO A 212 -5.62 12.17 9.65
N ALA A 213 -5.85 10.93 10.11
CA ALA A 213 -5.74 9.75 9.25
C ALA A 213 -6.82 9.73 8.15
N ALA A 214 -8.06 10.13 8.46
CA ALA A 214 -9.14 10.26 7.48
C ALA A 214 -8.84 11.37 6.45
N ILE A 215 -8.35 12.53 6.87
CA ILE A 215 -7.95 13.62 5.97
C ILE A 215 -6.80 13.17 5.05
N ALA A 216 -5.79 12.51 5.60
CA ALA A 216 -4.67 11.99 4.83
C ALA A 216 -5.12 10.97 3.78
N LEU A 217 -5.95 9.99 4.17
CA LEU A 217 -6.50 9.01 3.24
C LEU A 217 -7.34 9.67 2.15
N GLY A 218 -8.23 10.60 2.50
CA GLY A 218 -9.05 11.35 1.54
C GLY A 218 -8.21 12.12 0.53
N GLY A 219 -7.17 12.83 1.00
CA GLY A 219 -6.24 13.56 0.14
C GLY A 219 -5.44 12.66 -0.81
N ILE A 220 -4.87 11.56 -0.29
CA ILE A 220 -4.15 10.57 -1.10
C ILE A 220 -5.09 9.95 -2.14
N THR A 221 -6.33 9.62 -1.76
CA THR A 221 -7.33 9.06 -2.69
C THR A 221 -7.72 10.05 -3.79
N ALA A 222 -7.87 11.34 -3.47
CA ALA A 222 -8.14 12.37 -4.47
C ALA A 222 -7.01 12.46 -5.51
N VAL A 223 -5.76 12.46 -5.06
CA VAL A 223 -4.58 12.42 -5.94
C VAL A 223 -4.57 11.14 -6.77
N GLN A 224 -4.86 9.98 -6.16
CA GLN A 224 -4.91 8.69 -6.84
C GLN A 224 -5.94 8.66 -7.98
N VAL A 225 -7.14 9.20 -7.73
CA VAL A 225 -8.21 9.28 -8.76
C VAL A 225 -7.79 10.21 -9.90
N PHE A 226 -7.24 11.38 -9.57
CA PHE A 226 -6.72 12.31 -10.56
C PHE A 226 -5.62 11.67 -11.43
N LEU A 227 -4.65 11.00 -10.82
CA LEU A 227 -3.58 10.30 -11.53
C LEU A 227 -4.13 9.14 -12.38
N GLY A 228 -5.11 8.39 -11.88
CA GLY A 228 -5.76 7.32 -12.65
C GLY A 228 -6.46 7.85 -13.90
N PHE A 229 -7.21 8.94 -13.78
CA PHE A 229 -7.84 9.61 -14.92
C PHE A 229 -6.78 10.13 -15.90
N THR A 230 -5.75 10.80 -15.39
CA THR A 230 -4.65 11.31 -16.23
C THR A 230 -3.93 10.18 -16.96
N THR A 231 -3.61 9.07 -16.27
CA THR A 231 -2.99 7.89 -16.89
C THR A 231 -3.88 7.34 -18.02
N PHE A 232 -5.18 7.21 -17.77
CA PHE A 232 -6.12 6.73 -18.77
C PHE A 232 -6.15 7.62 -20.03
N VAL A 233 -6.27 8.93 -19.84
CA VAL A 233 -6.26 9.91 -20.95
C VAL A 233 -4.93 9.88 -21.70
N MET A 234 -3.81 9.82 -20.98
CA MET A 234 -2.48 9.77 -21.57
C MET A 234 -2.27 8.51 -22.42
N LEU A 235 -2.77 7.35 -21.96
CA LEU A 235 -2.72 6.09 -22.73
C LEU A 235 -3.57 6.13 -24.02
N LEU A 236 -4.60 6.97 -24.07
CA LEU A 236 -5.41 7.16 -25.29
C LEU A 236 -4.75 8.09 -26.31
N LEU A 237 -3.97 9.07 -25.85
CA LEU A 237 -3.46 10.16 -26.68
C LEU A 237 -1.99 9.99 -27.09
N PHE A 238 -1.20 9.22 -26.33
CA PHE A 238 0.24 9.12 -26.52
C PHE A 238 0.71 7.65 -26.53
N PRO A 239 1.85 7.37 -27.20
CA PRO A 239 2.49 6.05 -27.12
C PRO A 239 2.84 5.68 -25.66
N GLU A 240 2.67 4.42 -25.30
CA GLU A 240 2.99 3.90 -23.97
C GLU A 240 4.46 4.08 -23.60
N SER A 241 5.36 4.06 -24.58
CA SER A 241 6.78 4.31 -24.43
C SER A 241 7.13 5.78 -24.18
N SER A 242 6.17 6.69 -24.24
CA SER A 242 6.38 8.10 -23.95
C SER A 242 6.82 8.29 -22.49
N PRO A 243 7.90 9.06 -22.22
CA PRO A 243 8.37 9.33 -20.87
C PRO A 243 7.28 9.90 -19.95
N ALA A 244 6.37 10.71 -20.48
CA ALA A 244 5.25 11.28 -19.74
C ALA A 244 4.22 10.21 -19.32
N VAL A 245 3.90 9.26 -20.19
CA VAL A 245 3.00 8.13 -19.90
C VAL A 245 3.63 7.23 -18.82
N ILE A 246 4.92 6.90 -18.96
CA ILE A 246 5.67 6.11 -17.99
C ILE A 246 5.64 6.81 -16.63
N PHE A 247 5.99 8.11 -16.59
CA PHE A 247 6.02 8.87 -15.36
C PHE A 247 4.66 8.87 -14.63
N VAL A 248 3.58 9.22 -15.32
CA VAL A 248 2.24 9.30 -14.72
C VAL A 248 1.78 7.90 -14.25
N SER A 249 2.05 6.85 -15.03
CA SER A 249 1.73 5.47 -14.66
C SER A 249 2.47 5.03 -13.41
N VAL A 250 3.77 5.31 -13.31
CA VAL A 250 4.59 4.99 -12.13
C VAL A 250 4.11 5.73 -10.89
N VAL A 251 3.80 7.03 -11.02
CA VAL A 251 3.26 7.83 -9.90
C VAL A 251 1.88 7.32 -9.47
N HIS A 252 1.03 6.90 -10.42
CA HIS A 252 -0.26 6.29 -10.13
C HIS A 252 -0.11 4.98 -9.34
N VAL A 253 0.82 4.10 -9.74
CA VAL A 253 1.12 2.85 -9.02
C VAL A 253 1.62 3.14 -7.60
N ALA A 254 2.58 4.07 -7.44
CA ALA A 254 3.13 4.46 -6.14
C ALA A 254 2.05 5.04 -5.21
N THR A 255 1.19 5.92 -5.74
CA THR A 255 0.09 6.51 -4.97
C THR A 255 -0.98 5.45 -4.62
N GLY A 256 -1.19 4.44 -5.49
CA GLY A 256 -2.03 3.28 -5.18
C GLY A 256 -1.53 2.48 -3.98
N ALA A 257 -0.22 2.26 -3.89
CA ALA A 257 0.39 1.61 -2.72
C ALA A 257 0.24 2.48 -1.45
N LEU A 258 0.41 3.81 -1.57
CA LEU A 258 0.16 4.75 -0.47
C LEU A 258 -1.31 4.73 -0.03
N THR A 259 -2.26 4.63 -0.96
CA THR A 259 -3.70 4.51 -0.65
C THR A 259 -3.97 3.24 0.15
N LEU A 260 -3.38 2.11 -0.23
CA LEU A 260 -3.50 0.85 0.53
C LEU A 260 -2.91 1.01 1.94
N ALA A 261 -1.69 1.55 2.06
CA ALA A 261 -1.04 1.75 3.35
C ALA A 261 -1.83 2.71 4.27
N ALA A 262 -2.36 3.80 3.72
CA ALA A 262 -3.21 4.74 4.47
C ALA A 262 -4.53 4.10 4.91
N THR A 263 -5.13 3.25 4.07
CA THR A 263 -6.37 2.53 4.38
C THR A 263 -6.14 1.50 5.49
N VAL A 264 -5.03 0.74 5.45
CA VAL A 264 -4.62 -0.20 6.51
C VAL A 264 -4.34 0.54 7.81
N SER A 265 -3.64 1.68 7.75
CA SER A 265 -3.35 2.52 8.91
C SER A 265 -4.62 3.07 9.56
N LEU A 266 -5.57 3.58 8.75
CA LEU A 266 -6.87 4.04 9.25
C LEU A 266 -7.66 2.87 9.87
N ALA A 267 -7.65 1.70 9.25
CA ALA A 267 -8.31 0.51 9.79
C ALA A 267 -7.75 0.11 11.16
N ALA A 268 -6.43 0.19 11.34
CA ALA A 268 -5.78 -0.07 12.63
C ALA A 268 -6.21 0.96 13.69
N GLU A 269 -6.26 2.25 13.33
CA GLU A 269 -6.71 3.32 14.23
C GLU A 269 -8.20 3.17 14.61
N ILE A 270 -9.07 2.83 13.67
CA ILE A 270 -10.50 2.56 13.96
C ILE A 270 -10.64 1.36 14.90
N ARG A 271 -9.97 0.26 14.61
CA ARG A 271 -10.06 -0.95 15.46
C ARG A 271 -9.58 -0.71 16.88
N ARG A 272 -8.64 0.21 17.05
CA ARG A 272 -8.07 0.55 18.34
C ARG A 272 -8.95 1.50 19.16
N ASN A 273 -9.49 2.54 18.51
CA ASN A 273 -10.10 3.67 19.21
C ASN A 273 -11.63 3.61 19.23
N VAL A 274 -12.25 2.87 18.32
CA VAL A 274 -13.72 2.83 18.18
C VAL A 274 -14.29 1.64 18.93
N VAL A 275 -15.28 1.87 19.81
CA VAL A 275 -15.97 0.85 20.60
C VAL A 275 -17.45 0.79 20.17
N ASP A 276 -17.99 -0.41 19.97
CA ASP A 276 -19.43 -0.57 19.70
C ASP A 276 -20.21 -0.41 21.02
N VAL A 277 -21.19 0.48 21.03
CA VAL A 277 -22.04 0.76 22.20
C VAL A 277 -22.70 -0.51 22.75
N ARG A 278 -23.06 -1.45 21.88
CA ARG A 278 -23.68 -2.73 22.29
C ARG A 278 -22.74 -3.64 23.08
N SER A 279 -21.43 -3.53 22.86
CA SER A 279 -20.45 -4.32 23.63
C SER A 279 -20.33 -3.86 25.08
N LEU A 280 -20.81 -2.66 25.40
CA LEU A 280 -20.79 -2.07 26.74
C LEU A 280 -22.11 -2.32 27.51
N THR A 281 -23.24 -2.56 26.78
CA THR A 281 -24.57 -2.75 27.38
C THR A 281 -24.96 -4.21 27.59
N GLY A 282 -24.10 -5.16 27.21
CA GLY A 282 -24.35 -6.60 27.42
C GLY A 282 -25.53 -7.20 26.64
N GLN A 283 -26.02 -6.50 25.59
CA GLN A 283 -27.10 -6.97 24.72
C GLN A 283 -26.60 -7.52 23.38
#